data_ff7e6f32f239c4bd8418b8feb4e0afa4
#
_entry.id   ff7e6f32f239c4bd8418b8feb4e0afa4
#
_cell.length_a   1.000
_cell.length_b   1.000
_cell.length_c   1.000
_cell.angle_alpha   90.00
_cell.angle_beta   90.00
_cell.angle_gamma   90.00
#
_symmetry.space_group_name_H-M   'P 1'
#
loop_
_entity.id
_entity.type
_entity.pdbx_description
1 polymer ?
#
loop_
_entity_poly.entity_id
_entity_poly.type
_entity_poly.pdbx_seq_one_letter_code
_entity_poly.pdbx_strand_id
1 'polypeptide(L)'
;MGSRTAKPEEEGWAEAELNAADLGDGRLNRRASVLLGQLSRRPEQSIPAACQGWAETLAAYRFFSNEKVTSEGVLLAHVEAVLERARQHPVVLGGQDTTELDFTSKTQIAGLGPLTYESALGLYILPTVAFTPEHLCLGVVDLWTWARDAETHGTKDRASRASRPIEEKESFRWLEGYRRVCGLQKEVGEAT
;
A
#
# COMPACT_ATOMS: atom_id res chain seq x y z
N MET A 1 -16.53 18.41 -27.39
CA MET A 1 -16.01 17.49 -26.36
C MET A 1 -14.50 17.48 -26.52
N GLY A 2 -13.80 18.29 -25.71
CA GLY A 2 -12.35 18.42 -25.82
C GLY A 2 -11.66 17.30 -25.05
N SER A 3 -10.89 16.49 -25.76
CA SER A 3 -9.91 15.59 -25.19
C SER A 3 -8.87 16.45 -24.45
N ARG A 4 -8.85 16.39 -23.11
CA ARG A 4 -7.72 16.89 -22.35
C ARG A 4 -6.56 15.95 -22.61
N THR A 5 -5.67 16.34 -23.50
CA THR A 5 -4.33 15.75 -23.59
C THR A 5 -3.63 16.04 -22.25
N ALA A 6 -3.27 14.98 -21.50
CA ALA A 6 -2.47 15.09 -20.30
C ALA A 6 -1.17 15.86 -20.63
N LYS A 7 -0.71 16.71 -19.72
CA LYS A 7 0.56 17.41 -19.89
C LYS A 7 1.71 16.39 -19.89
N PRO A 8 2.80 16.60 -20.64
CA PRO A 8 3.95 15.68 -20.67
C PRO A 8 4.56 15.36 -19.30
N GLU A 9 4.44 16.27 -18.34
CA GLU A 9 4.87 16.07 -16.95
C GLU A 9 4.03 15.02 -16.19
N GLU A 10 2.80 14.74 -16.65
CA GLU A 10 1.93 13.72 -16.08
C GLU A 10 2.18 12.29 -16.62
N GLU A 11 2.97 12.15 -17.68
CA GLU A 11 3.20 10.84 -18.32
C GLU A 11 4.41 10.09 -17.76
N GLY A 12 5.40 10.77 -17.20
CA GLY A 12 6.64 10.13 -16.71
C GLY A 12 6.69 9.81 -15.22
N TRP A 13 5.76 10.35 -14.41
CA TRP A 13 5.85 10.21 -12.95
C TRP A 13 5.71 8.76 -12.46
N ALA A 14 4.83 7.97 -13.06
CA ALA A 14 4.62 6.58 -12.68
C ALA A 14 5.81 5.68 -13.03
N GLU A 15 6.53 6.01 -14.10
CA GLU A 15 7.78 5.36 -14.46
C GLU A 15 8.89 5.74 -13.48
N ALA A 16 8.98 7.01 -13.10
CA ALA A 16 9.93 7.49 -12.10
C ALA A 16 9.64 6.86 -10.72
N GLU A 17 8.37 6.75 -10.34
CA GLU A 17 7.93 6.18 -9.06
C GLU A 17 8.29 4.69 -8.92
N LEU A 18 8.22 3.93 -10.00
CA LEU A 18 8.52 2.50 -10.02
C LEU A 18 9.83 2.18 -10.75
N ASN A 19 10.74 3.14 -10.88
CA ASN A 19 12.01 2.94 -11.59
C ASN A 19 12.88 1.82 -10.98
N ALA A 20 12.83 1.67 -9.66
CA ALA A 20 13.55 0.63 -8.91
C ALA A 20 12.82 -0.73 -8.89
N ALA A 21 11.67 -0.87 -9.57
CA ALA A 21 10.92 -2.11 -9.53
C ALA A 21 11.68 -3.25 -10.20
N ASP A 22 11.87 -4.34 -9.47
CA ASP A 22 12.38 -5.60 -9.99
C ASP A 22 11.40 -6.74 -9.73
N LEU A 23 10.52 -6.98 -10.70
CA LEU A 23 9.56 -8.08 -10.70
C LEU A 23 10.09 -9.30 -11.48
N GLY A 24 11.40 -9.36 -11.74
CA GLY A 24 12.06 -10.44 -12.45
C GLY A 24 11.76 -10.50 -13.96
N ASP A 25 11.11 -9.51 -14.53
CA ASP A 25 10.85 -9.35 -15.98
C ASP A 25 10.59 -7.88 -16.31
N GLY A 26 11.41 -7.29 -17.17
CA GLY A 26 11.27 -5.88 -17.56
C GLY A 26 9.92 -5.52 -18.22
N ARG A 27 9.18 -6.51 -18.75
CA ARG A 27 7.80 -6.30 -19.24
C ARG A 27 6.83 -6.11 -18.08
N LEU A 28 7.04 -6.82 -16.97
CA LEU A 28 6.26 -6.65 -15.75
C LEU A 28 6.55 -5.28 -15.11
N ASN A 29 7.81 -4.88 -15.02
CA ASN A 29 8.18 -3.56 -14.50
C ASN A 29 7.50 -2.44 -15.29
N ARG A 30 7.59 -2.47 -16.63
CA ARG A 30 6.90 -1.51 -17.49
C ARG A 30 5.38 -1.55 -17.32
N ARG A 31 4.80 -2.74 -17.19
CA ARG A 31 3.36 -2.90 -16.97
C ARG A 31 2.92 -2.32 -15.64
N ALA A 32 3.71 -2.46 -14.58
CA ALA A 32 3.45 -1.85 -13.27
C ALA A 32 3.32 -0.33 -13.39
N SER A 33 4.26 0.34 -14.06
CA SER A 33 4.22 1.80 -14.25
C SER A 33 3.01 2.25 -15.07
N VAL A 34 2.69 1.52 -16.15
CA VAL A 34 1.48 1.81 -16.97
C VAL A 34 0.21 1.68 -16.13
N LEU A 35 0.09 0.61 -15.33
CA LEU A 35 -1.07 0.41 -14.47
C LEU A 35 -1.16 1.45 -13.37
N LEU A 36 -0.04 1.81 -12.73
CA LEU A 36 0.00 2.89 -11.75
C LEU A 36 -0.54 4.18 -12.35
N GLY A 37 -0.08 4.57 -13.53
CA GLY A 37 -0.55 5.76 -14.23
C GLY A 37 -2.03 5.70 -14.64
N GLN A 38 -2.56 4.52 -15.02
CA GLN A 38 -3.97 4.34 -15.36
C GLN A 38 -4.88 4.42 -14.12
N LEU A 39 -4.51 3.72 -13.04
CA LEU A 39 -5.28 3.65 -11.80
C LEU A 39 -5.28 4.98 -11.05
N SER A 40 -4.15 5.69 -11.02
CA SER A 40 -4.05 7.00 -10.35
C SER A 40 -4.91 8.09 -10.99
N ARG A 41 -5.12 8.02 -12.31
CA ARG A 41 -6.02 8.96 -13.01
C ARG A 41 -7.49 8.73 -12.68
N ARG A 42 -7.84 7.56 -12.16
CA ARG A 42 -9.22 7.14 -11.89
C ARG A 42 -9.28 6.24 -10.65
N PRO A 43 -8.86 6.72 -9.47
CA PRO A 43 -8.70 5.91 -8.27
C PRO A 43 -10.02 5.34 -7.75
N GLU A 44 -11.14 5.96 -8.07
CA GLU A 44 -12.48 5.53 -7.67
C GLU A 44 -13.12 4.52 -8.63
N GLN A 45 -12.45 4.23 -9.76
CA GLN A 45 -13.03 3.38 -10.79
C GLN A 45 -12.56 1.94 -10.66
N SER A 46 -13.38 1.01 -11.19
CA SER A 46 -12.95 -0.37 -11.35
C SER A 46 -11.78 -0.49 -12.33
N ILE A 47 -10.99 -1.57 -12.23
CA ILE A 47 -9.86 -1.84 -13.16
C ILE A 47 -10.29 -1.73 -14.64
N PRO A 48 -11.41 -2.33 -15.09
CA PRO A 48 -11.85 -2.16 -16.48
C PRO A 48 -12.12 -0.71 -16.88
N ALA A 49 -12.70 0.07 -15.99
CA ALA A 49 -13.02 1.48 -16.25
C ALA A 49 -11.76 2.36 -16.24
N ALA A 50 -10.79 2.08 -15.35
CA ALA A 50 -9.52 2.78 -15.29
C ALA A 50 -8.64 2.48 -16.52
N CYS A 51 -8.57 1.22 -16.96
CA CYS A 51 -7.76 0.78 -18.10
C CYS A 51 -8.32 1.19 -19.47
N GLN A 52 -9.59 1.58 -19.56
CA GLN A 52 -10.23 2.15 -20.76
C GLN A 52 -10.19 1.28 -22.03
N GLY A 53 -10.09 -0.03 -21.92
CA GLY A 53 -10.10 -0.92 -23.08
C GLY A 53 -9.93 -2.38 -22.71
N TRP A 54 -10.46 -3.26 -23.56
CA TRP A 54 -10.42 -4.70 -23.30
C TRP A 54 -8.99 -5.25 -23.22
N ALA A 55 -8.12 -4.85 -24.14
CA ALA A 55 -6.73 -5.32 -24.15
C ALA A 55 -5.97 -4.91 -22.88
N GLU A 56 -6.11 -3.64 -22.47
CA GLU A 56 -5.49 -3.10 -21.25
C GLU A 56 -6.07 -3.74 -19.99
N THR A 57 -7.37 -3.94 -19.93
CA THR A 57 -8.04 -4.65 -18.83
C THR A 57 -7.50 -6.08 -18.69
N LEU A 58 -7.41 -6.81 -19.80
CA LEU A 58 -6.87 -8.17 -19.79
C LEU A 58 -5.40 -8.20 -19.35
N ALA A 59 -4.62 -7.22 -19.81
CA ALA A 59 -3.22 -7.08 -19.40
C ALA A 59 -3.08 -6.75 -17.90
N ALA A 60 -3.99 -5.95 -17.34
CA ALA A 60 -4.05 -5.67 -15.90
C ALA A 60 -4.35 -6.94 -15.09
N TYR A 61 -5.37 -7.71 -15.47
CA TYR A 61 -5.67 -8.95 -14.77
C TYR A 61 -4.54 -9.98 -14.87
N ARG A 62 -3.88 -10.11 -16.04
CA ARG A 62 -2.71 -10.97 -16.20
C ARG A 62 -1.53 -10.51 -15.33
N PHE A 63 -1.36 -9.22 -15.16
CA PHE A 63 -0.35 -8.65 -14.27
C PHE A 63 -0.63 -9.05 -12.81
N PHE A 64 -1.84 -8.77 -12.31
CA PHE A 64 -2.20 -9.09 -10.92
C PHE A 64 -2.28 -10.60 -10.62
N SER A 65 -2.46 -11.43 -11.64
CA SER A 65 -2.47 -12.90 -11.49
C SER A 65 -1.08 -13.53 -11.68
N ASN A 66 -0.05 -12.75 -11.93
CA ASN A 66 1.30 -13.26 -12.13
C ASN A 66 2.01 -13.49 -10.81
N GLU A 67 2.48 -14.71 -10.54
CA GLU A 67 3.14 -15.08 -9.28
C GLU A 67 4.41 -14.28 -8.97
N LYS A 68 5.05 -13.67 -9.98
CA LYS A 68 6.20 -12.78 -9.79
C LYS A 68 5.81 -11.40 -9.28
N VAL A 69 4.55 -11.02 -9.43
CA VAL A 69 4.05 -9.72 -8.99
C VAL A 69 3.59 -9.85 -7.55
N THR A 70 4.40 -9.36 -6.65
CA THR A 70 4.06 -9.31 -5.22
C THR A 70 3.79 -7.86 -4.79
N SER A 71 2.94 -7.68 -3.80
CA SER A 71 2.70 -6.37 -3.19
C SER A 71 3.98 -5.77 -2.63
N GLU A 72 4.85 -6.60 -2.05
CA GLU A 72 6.15 -6.21 -1.50
C GLU A 72 7.07 -5.68 -2.60
N GLY A 73 7.20 -6.39 -3.73
CA GLY A 73 8.08 -5.97 -4.84
C GLY A 73 7.65 -4.63 -5.45
N VAL A 74 6.35 -4.35 -5.52
CA VAL A 74 5.85 -3.05 -5.98
C VAL A 74 6.04 -1.97 -4.91
N LEU A 75 5.78 -2.30 -3.64
CA LEU A 75 5.92 -1.36 -2.53
C LEU A 75 7.37 -0.91 -2.33
N LEU A 76 8.34 -1.83 -2.41
CA LEU A 76 9.76 -1.51 -2.23
C LEU A 76 10.23 -0.44 -3.23
N ALA A 77 9.85 -0.56 -4.51
CA ALA A 77 10.19 0.44 -5.52
C ALA A 77 9.59 1.82 -5.18
N HIS A 78 8.35 1.85 -4.72
CA HIS A 78 7.71 3.08 -4.25
C HIS A 78 8.43 3.66 -3.04
N VAL A 79 8.79 2.83 -2.05
CA VAL A 79 9.51 3.26 -0.84
C VAL A 79 10.85 3.90 -1.21
N GLU A 80 11.62 3.32 -2.13
CA GLU A 80 12.88 3.92 -2.59
C GLU A 80 12.66 5.33 -3.17
N ALA A 81 11.63 5.51 -4.00
CA ALA A 81 11.29 6.82 -4.54
C ALA A 81 10.86 7.81 -3.43
N VAL A 82 10.15 7.34 -2.40
CA VAL A 82 9.79 8.16 -1.23
C VAL A 82 11.03 8.56 -0.43
N LEU A 83 11.95 7.63 -0.19
CA LEU A 83 13.19 7.91 0.55
C LEU A 83 14.06 8.92 -0.19
N GLU A 84 14.12 8.85 -1.52
CA GLU A 84 14.84 9.84 -2.34
C GLU A 84 14.22 11.24 -2.19
N ARG A 85 12.89 11.35 -2.18
CA ARG A 85 12.21 12.62 -1.87
C ARG A 85 12.47 13.07 -0.43
N ALA A 86 12.42 12.14 0.53
CA ALA A 86 12.63 12.43 1.94
C ALA A 86 14.02 13.02 2.23
N ARG A 87 15.06 12.56 1.55
CA ARG A 87 16.44 13.12 1.67
C ARG A 87 16.56 14.59 1.33
N GLN A 88 15.59 15.13 0.58
CA GLN A 88 15.58 16.56 0.20
C GLN A 88 14.99 17.46 1.28
N HIS A 89 14.50 16.90 2.38
CA HIS A 89 13.83 17.63 3.45
C HIS A 89 14.54 17.43 4.80
N PRO A 90 14.79 18.50 5.56
CA PRO A 90 15.49 18.41 6.86
C PRO A 90 14.63 17.73 7.94
N VAL A 91 13.31 17.74 7.77
CA VAL A 91 12.35 17.10 8.69
C VAL A 91 11.28 16.41 7.88
N VAL A 92 11.08 15.13 8.19
CA VAL A 92 9.99 14.31 7.64
C VAL A 92 9.19 13.70 8.78
N LEU A 93 7.89 13.81 8.70
CA LEU A 93 6.95 13.26 9.68
C LEU A 93 6.37 11.94 9.14
N GLY A 94 6.25 10.93 10.01
CA GLY A 94 5.58 9.67 9.70
C GLY A 94 4.23 9.59 10.38
N GLY A 95 3.15 9.52 9.62
CA GLY A 95 1.79 9.32 10.13
C GLY A 95 1.33 7.89 9.90
N GLN A 96 0.76 7.27 10.94
CA GLN A 96 0.19 5.92 10.86
C GLN A 96 -1.29 5.96 11.19
N ASP A 97 -2.11 5.26 10.43
CA ASP A 97 -3.51 5.03 10.77
C ASP A 97 -4.01 3.69 10.23
N THR A 98 -4.86 3.01 11.02
CA THR A 98 -5.41 1.72 10.63
C THR A 98 -6.71 1.92 9.87
N THR A 99 -6.79 1.32 8.69
CA THR A 99 -7.98 1.35 7.82
C THR A 99 -8.51 -0.05 7.58
N GLU A 100 -9.83 -0.18 7.52
CA GLU A 100 -10.52 -1.41 7.15
C GLU A 100 -10.79 -1.45 5.64
N LEU A 101 -10.47 -2.57 5.01
CA LEU A 101 -10.87 -2.87 3.65
C LEU A 101 -12.02 -3.89 3.70
N ASP A 102 -13.24 -3.42 3.47
CA ASP A 102 -14.46 -4.22 3.52
C ASP A 102 -14.67 -4.98 2.22
N PHE A 103 -14.62 -6.31 2.31
CA PHE A 103 -14.88 -7.26 1.24
C PHE A 103 -16.10 -8.14 1.52
N THR A 104 -17.02 -7.72 2.39
CA THR A 104 -18.18 -8.51 2.81
C THR A 104 -19.00 -9.04 1.64
N SER A 105 -19.13 -8.27 0.57
CA SER A 105 -19.82 -8.69 -0.65
C SER A 105 -19.03 -9.69 -1.51
N LYS A 106 -17.79 -10.03 -1.13
CA LYS A 106 -16.83 -10.85 -1.90
C LYS A 106 -16.48 -12.13 -1.13
N THR A 107 -17.47 -12.90 -0.73
CA THR A 107 -17.32 -14.10 0.12
C THR A 107 -16.43 -15.21 -0.44
N GLN A 108 -16.06 -15.13 -1.71
CA GLN A 108 -15.17 -16.11 -2.37
C GLN A 108 -13.68 -15.81 -2.18
N ILE A 109 -13.32 -14.69 -1.57
CA ILE A 109 -11.92 -14.35 -1.31
C ILE A 109 -11.46 -15.11 -0.07
N ALA A 110 -10.47 -15.98 -0.23
CA ALA A 110 -9.85 -16.69 0.87
C ALA A 110 -8.97 -15.76 1.72
N GLY A 111 -8.86 -16.04 3.02
CA GLY A 111 -7.99 -15.31 3.92
C GLY A 111 -8.57 -14.00 4.47
N LEU A 112 -9.85 -13.69 4.21
CA LEU A 112 -10.55 -12.60 4.87
C LEU A 112 -10.87 -12.96 6.32
N GLY A 113 -10.88 -11.94 7.19
CA GLY A 113 -11.26 -12.07 8.59
C GLY A 113 -12.33 -11.06 9.00
N PRO A 114 -12.88 -11.20 10.23
CA PRO A 114 -13.89 -10.28 10.74
C PRO A 114 -13.31 -8.89 10.95
N LEU A 115 -14.07 -7.88 10.53
CA LEU A 115 -13.79 -6.47 10.76
C LEU A 115 -14.33 -6.02 12.14
N THR A 116 -14.40 -4.72 12.35
CA THR A 116 -14.95 -4.16 13.60
C THR A 116 -16.40 -4.61 13.83
N TYR A 117 -17.19 -4.69 12.78
CA TYR A 117 -18.51 -5.30 12.83
C TYR A 117 -18.39 -6.79 12.48
N GLU A 118 -18.85 -7.67 13.37
CA GLU A 118 -18.69 -9.14 13.23
C GLU A 118 -19.31 -9.72 11.95
N SER A 119 -20.30 -9.04 11.37
CA SER A 119 -20.90 -9.42 10.09
C SER A 119 -20.10 -9.00 8.87
N ALA A 120 -19.08 -8.15 9.04
CA ALA A 120 -18.24 -7.65 7.96
C ALA A 120 -16.94 -8.45 7.85
N LEU A 121 -16.56 -8.80 6.62
CA LEU A 121 -15.35 -9.56 6.30
C LEU A 121 -14.38 -8.69 5.48
N GLY A 122 -13.10 -8.73 5.84
CA GLY A 122 -12.12 -7.92 5.14
C GLY A 122 -10.71 -8.09 5.65
N LEU A 123 -9.92 -7.07 5.39
CA LEU A 123 -8.53 -6.92 5.82
C LEU A 123 -8.35 -5.58 6.53
N TYR A 124 -7.39 -5.53 7.42
CA TYR A 124 -6.84 -4.29 7.97
C TYR A 124 -5.57 -3.91 7.22
N ILE A 125 -5.40 -2.63 6.99
CA ILE A 125 -4.15 -2.05 6.53
C ILE A 125 -3.69 -0.97 7.50
N LEU A 126 -2.39 -0.91 7.74
CA LEU A 126 -1.73 0.13 8.52
C LEU A 126 -0.60 0.72 7.66
N PRO A 127 -0.89 1.74 6.85
CA PRO A 127 0.13 2.47 6.14
C PRO A 127 0.88 3.40 7.09
N THR A 128 2.18 3.61 6.82
CA THR A 128 2.95 4.73 7.32
C THR A 128 3.19 5.69 6.16
N VAL A 129 2.66 6.89 6.26
CA VAL A 129 2.78 7.92 5.23
C VAL A 129 3.80 8.97 5.66
N ALA A 130 4.78 9.23 4.81
CA ALA A 130 5.76 10.30 5.00
C ALA A 130 5.23 11.62 4.45
N PHE A 131 5.40 12.69 5.20
CA PHE A 131 5.04 14.05 4.80
C PHE A 131 5.92 15.10 5.46
N THR A 132 6.01 16.27 4.85
CA THR A 132 6.75 17.40 5.45
C THR A 132 5.90 18.18 6.45
N PRO A 133 6.53 19.00 7.33
CA PRO A 133 5.77 19.90 8.21
C PRO A 133 4.82 20.86 7.48
N GLU A 134 5.11 21.17 6.21
CA GLU A 134 4.28 22.00 5.33
C GLU A 134 3.14 21.21 4.65
N HIS A 135 2.90 19.98 5.09
CA HIS A 135 1.85 19.08 4.61
C HIS A 135 2.03 18.56 3.18
N LEU A 136 3.26 18.55 2.66
CA LEU A 136 3.56 17.88 1.39
C LEU A 136 3.65 16.37 1.63
N CYS A 137 2.76 15.60 1.03
CA CYS A 137 2.81 14.14 1.07
C CYS A 137 3.96 13.63 0.19
N LEU A 138 4.87 12.88 0.78
CA LEU A 138 6.02 12.27 0.10
C LEU A 138 5.71 10.84 -0.38
N GLY A 139 4.79 10.13 0.28
CA GLY A 139 4.34 8.79 -0.08
C GLY A 139 4.30 7.82 1.08
N VAL A 140 4.01 6.56 0.79
CA VAL A 140 3.94 5.47 1.78
C VAL A 140 5.32 4.86 1.98
N VAL A 141 5.82 4.80 3.20
CA VAL A 141 7.13 4.21 3.54
C VAL A 141 7.04 2.83 4.17
N ASP A 142 5.87 2.45 4.67
CA ASP A 142 5.59 1.11 5.20
C ASP A 142 4.11 0.80 5.06
N LEU A 143 3.79 -0.47 4.83
CA LEU A 143 2.41 -0.93 4.75
C LEU A 143 2.29 -2.31 5.39
N TRP A 144 1.52 -2.38 6.47
CA TRP A 144 1.17 -3.64 7.07
C TRP A 144 -0.25 -4.05 6.70
N THR A 145 -0.44 -5.30 6.33
CA THR A 145 -1.75 -5.86 5.99
C THR A 145 -1.99 -7.14 6.79
N TRP A 146 -3.17 -7.28 7.39
CA TRP A 146 -3.55 -8.50 8.11
C TRP A 146 -5.06 -8.73 8.08
N ALA A 147 -5.46 -9.99 8.25
CA ALA A 147 -6.82 -10.38 8.60
C ALA A 147 -6.87 -10.84 10.05
N ARG A 148 -7.97 -10.61 10.74
CA ARG A 148 -8.23 -11.22 12.04
C ARG A 148 -8.63 -12.68 11.86
N ASP A 149 -8.20 -13.52 12.78
CA ASP A 149 -8.64 -14.90 12.84
C ASP A 149 -10.07 -14.97 13.40
N ALA A 150 -10.98 -15.55 12.62
CA ALA A 150 -12.39 -15.69 13.00
C ALA A 150 -12.59 -16.55 14.26
N GLU A 151 -11.72 -17.56 14.50
CA GLU A 151 -11.82 -18.44 15.67
C GLU A 151 -11.44 -17.73 16.97
N THR A 152 -10.55 -16.76 16.90
CA THR A 152 -10.07 -16.00 18.07
C THR A 152 -10.80 -14.67 18.27
N HIS A 153 -11.54 -14.21 17.27
CA HIS A 153 -12.26 -12.96 17.34
C HIS A 153 -13.53 -13.11 18.21
N GLY A 154 -13.76 -12.16 19.10
CA GLY A 154 -14.97 -12.14 19.96
C GLY A 154 -14.96 -13.09 21.15
N THR A 155 -14.11 -14.12 21.19
CA THR A 155 -14.15 -15.20 22.20
C THR A 155 -13.47 -14.86 23.52
N LYS A 156 -12.70 -13.75 23.61
CA LYS A 156 -11.89 -13.45 24.78
C LYS A 156 -12.45 -12.28 25.58
N ASP A 157 -12.70 -12.54 26.87
CA ASP A 157 -13.14 -11.56 27.84
C ASP A 157 -12.20 -10.33 27.91
N ARG A 158 -12.76 -9.15 28.23
CA ARG A 158 -12.03 -7.87 28.34
C ARG A 158 -10.87 -7.96 29.35
N ALA A 159 -11.05 -8.68 30.45
CA ALA A 159 -10.01 -8.90 31.45
C ALA A 159 -8.83 -9.70 30.87
N SER A 160 -9.10 -10.73 30.10
CA SER A 160 -8.08 -11.53 29.39
C SER A 160 -7.30 -10.71 28.35
N ARG A 161 -7.96 -9.74 27.69
CA ARG A 161 -7.26 -8.83 26.73
C ARG A 161 -6.31 -7.87 27.43
N ALA A 162 -6.67 -7.38 28.63
CA ALA A 162 -5.84 -6.44 29.39
C ALA A 162 -4.53 -7.09 29.87
N SER A 163 -4.56 -8.36 30.26
CA SER A 163 -3.42 -9.10 30.81
C SER A 163 -2.45 -9.67 29.78
N ARG A 164 -2.77 -9.60 28.46
CA ARG A 164 -1.87 -10.12 27.40
C ARG A 164 -0.61 -9.28 27.28
N PRO A 165 0.52 -9.92 26.97
CA PRO A 165 1.72 -9.23 26.50
C PRO A 165 1.40 -8.28 25.36
N ILE A 166 2.16 -7.19 25.24
CA ILE A 166 1.91 -6.19 24.19
C ILE A 166 2.08 -6.79 22.79
N GLU A 167 2.96 -7.75 22.64
CA GLU A 167 3.29 -8.46 21.40
C GLU A 167 2.08 -9.25 20.84
N GLU A 168 1.14 -9.63 21.71
CA GLU A 168 -0.07 -10.34 21.32
C GLU A 168 -1.26 -9.39 21.04
N LYS A 169 -1.07 -8.08 21.21
CA LYS A 169 -2.11 -7.07 20.97
C LYS A 169 -2.01 -6.52 19.55
N GLU A 170 -3.14 -6.22 18.94
CA GLU A 170 -3.16 -5.57 17.61
C GLU A 170 -2.42 -4.22 17.62
N SER A 171 -2.47 -3.50 18.76
CA SER A 171 -1.73 -2.25 18.95
C SER A 171 -0.21 -2.39 18.85
N PHE A 172 0.33 -3.61 19.01
CA PHE A 172 1.77 -3.86 18.83
C PHE A 172 2.24 -3.53 17.40
N ARG A 173 1.37 -3.66 16.40
CA ARG A 173 1.67 -3.32 15.00
C ARG A 173 2.08 -1.86 14.82
N TRP A 174 1.52 -0.96 15.62
CA TRP A 174 1.94 0.45 15.62
C TRP A 174 3.39 0.63 16.07
N LEU A 175 3.78 -0.11 17.12
CA LEU A 175 5.16 -0.10 17.61
C LEU A 175 6.12 -0.72 16.59
N GLU A 176 5.72 -1.77 15.93
CA GLU A 176 6.54 -2.40 14.90
C GLU A 176 6.67 -1.50 13.66
N GLY A 177 5.59 -0.86 13.21
CA GLY A 177 5.64 0.16 12.16
C GLY A 177 6.59 1.31 12.52
N TYR A 178 6.51 1.82 13.75
CA TYR A 178 7.45 2.82 14.26
C TYR A 178 8.91 2.34 14.19
N ARG A 179 9.19 1.10 14.63
CA ARG A 179 10.54 0.52 14.58
C ARG A 179 11.08 0.39 13.16
N ARG A 180 10.22 0.05 12.18
CA ARG A 180 10.60 -0.02 10.77
C ARG A 180 10.97 1.36 10.23
N VAL A 181 10.17 2.37 10.52
CA VAL A 181 10.47 3.76 10.13
C VAL A 181 11.80 4.24 10.76
N CYS A 182 12.07 3.90 12.03
CA CYS A 182 13.36 4.18 12.65
C CYS A 182 14.53 3.45 11.94
N GLY A 183 14.27 2.28 11.35
CA GLY A 183 15.25 1.57 10.50
C GLY A 183 15.54 2.37 9.23
N LEU A 184 14.50 2.80 8.54
CA LEU A 184 14.63 3.60 7.30
C LEU A 184 15.35 4.94 7.54
N GLN A 185 15.14 5.56 8.71
CA GLN A 185 15.84 6.79 9.06
C GLN A 185 17.37 6.64 9.06
N LYS A 186 17.87 5.46 9.46
CA LYS A 186 19.32 5.19 9.43
C LYS A 186 19.84 5.13 8.00
N GLU A 187 19.07 4.51 7.10
CA GLU A 187 19.41 4.42 5.68
C GLU A 187 19.41 5.79 5.00
N VAL A 188 18.49 6.68 5.39
CA VAL A 188 18.45 8.06 4.89
C VAL A 188 19.59 8.92 5.45
N GLY A 189 19.94 8.74 6.74
CA GLY A 189 20.98 9.52 7.41
C GLY A 189 22.41 9.10 7.07
N GLU A 190 22.65 7.85 6.67
CA GLU A 190 23.97 7.37 6.27
C GLU A 190 24.37 7.78 4.83
N ALA A 191 23.43 8.31 4.05
CA ALA A 191 23.65 8.75 2.67
C ALA A 191 24.03 10.26 2.55
N THR A 192 24.15 10.97 3.66
CA THR A 192 24.64 12.36 3.76
C THR A 192 26.00 12.39 4.41
#